data_97f81f22fc3c8767a7965ce731d8c012
#
_entry.id   97f81f22fc3c8767a7965ce731d8c012
#
_cell.length_a   1.000
_cell.length_b   1.000
_cell.length_c   1.000
_cell.angle_alpha   90.00
_cell.angle_beta   90.00
_cell.angle_gamma   90.00
#
_symmetry.space_group_name_H-M   'P 1'
#
loop_
_entity.id
_entity.type
_entity.pdbx_description
1 polymer ?
#
loop_
_entity_poly.entity_id
_entity_poly.type
_entity_poly.pdbx_seq_one_letter_code
_entity_poly.pdbx_strand_id
1 'polypeptide(L)'
;PRYGTTAESLGKIRPAFPDYGNRSTGGNSSQVTDGAAAVLLMKRSKALELGQPILAKFVGATVAGLPPRIMGIGPSIAIPKLLSKFQLTLDDIDLIELNEAFASMAVYCRDTLKLDWSKMNVRGGAIALGHPLGATGARQIVTGLSECRRQKKKILLTSMCIGTGMGMAGLFVNEAS
;
A
#
# COMPACT_ATOMS: atom_id res chain seq x y z
N PRO A 1 -7.47 -7.83 11.33
CA PRO A 1 -7.97 -8.32 12.63
C PRO A 1 -7.21 -9.55 13.09
N ARG A 2 -7.05 -9.74 14.40
CA ARG A 2 -6.43 -10.95 14.96
C ARG A 2 -7.31 -12.15 14.67
N TYR A 3 -6.70 -13.34 14.55
CA TYR A 3 -7.44 -14.57 14.37
C TYR A 3 -8.55 -14.73 15.44
N GLY A 4 -9.74 -15.14 15.02
CA GLY A 4 -10.91 -15.26 15.89
C GLY A 4 -11.66 -13.97 16.18
N THR A 5 -11.23 -12.81 15.61
CA THR A 5 -11.95 -11.55 15.77
C THR A 5 -13.25 -11.55 14.95
N THR A 6 -14.36 -11.27 15.59
CA THR A 6 -15.68 -11.14 14.95
C THR A 6 -16.08 -9.68 14.79
N ALA A 7 -17.05 -9.40 13.91
CA ALA A 7 -17.63 -8.07 13.77
C ALA A 7 -18.21 -7.54 15.09
N GLU A 8 -18.83 -8.45 15.89
CA GLU A 8 -19.36 -8.11 17.20
C GLU A 8 -18.25 -7.72 18.20
N SER A 9 -17.15 -8.48 18.24
CA SER A 9 -16.03 -8.18 19.12
C SER A 9 -15.33 -6.88 18.73
N LEU A 10 -15.24 -6.56 17.43
CA LEU A 10 -14.72 -5.29 16.95
C LEU A 10 -15.61 -4.11 17.32
N GLY A 11 -16.95 -4.30 17.29
CA GLY A 11 -17.91 -3.28 17.68
C GLY A 11 -17.85 -2.89 19.16
N LYS A 12 -17.32 -3.76 20.02
CA LYS A 12 -17.13 -3.52 21.46
C LYS A 12 -15.84 -2.77 21.81
N ILE A 13 -14.93 -2.56 20.85
CA ILE A 13 -13.66 -1.87 21.09
C ILE A 13 -13.92 -0.36 21.20
N ARG A 14 -13.41 0.23 22.30
CA ARG A 14 -13.56 1.66 22.54
C ARG A 14 -12.91 2.48 21.42
N PRO A 15 -13.58 3.55 20.92
CA PRO A 15 -12.97 4.50 19.97
C PRO A 15 -11.68 5.11 20.51
N ALA A 16 -10.70 5.34 19.64
CA ALA A 16 -9.43 5.94 19.99
C ALA A 16 -9.61 7.41 20.42
N PHE A 17 -10.56 8.13 19.79
CA PHE A 17 -10.86 9.54 20.04
C PHE A 17 -12.37 9.72 20.09
N PRO A 18 -13.04 9.40 21.24
CA PRO A 18 -14.50 9.44 21.33
C PRO A 18 -15.10 10.83 21.08
N ASP A 19 -14.38 11.90 21.45
CA ASP A 19 -14.83 13.29 21.26
C ASP A 19 -14.80 13.75 19.80
N TYR A 20 -14.02 13.06 18.94
CA TYR A 20 -13.85 13.39 17.51
C TYR A 20 -14.50 12.38 16.56
N GLY A 21 -15.15 11.35 17.09
CA GLY A 21 -15.83 10.32 16.33
C GLY A 21 -15.60 8.92 16.91
N ASN A 22 -16.40 7.99 16.47
CA ASN A 22 -16.45 6.63 17.03
C ASN A 22 -16.01 5.52 16.07
N ARG A 23 -15.36 5.85 14.95
CA ARG A 23 -15.07 4.88 13.88
C ARG A 23 -13.69 4.28 13.95
N SER A 24 -12.67 5.05 14.36
CA SER A 24 -11.30 4.55 14.46
C SER A 24 -11.05 3.96 15.84
N THR A 25 -10.61 2.71 15.87
CA THR A 25 -10.32 1.94 17.08
C THR A 25 -9.00 1.20 16.92
N GLY A 26 -8.44 0.68 18.01
CA GLY A 26 -7.27 -0.20 17.95
C GLY A 26 -7.51 -1.50 17.18
N GLY A 27 -8.77 -1.89 16.96
CA GLY A 27 -9.13 -3.11 16.21
C GLY A 27 -9.20 -2.93 14.70
N ASN A 28 -9.37 -1.68 14.21
CA ASN A 28 -9.48 -1.35 12.79
C ASN A 28 -8.40 -0.38 12.30
N SER A 29 -7.31 -0.27 13.05
CA SER A 29 -6.14 0.52 12.70
C SER A 29 -4.90 -0.39 12.65
N SER A 30 -3.88 0.04 11.91
CA SER A 30 -2.61 -0.68 11.88
C SER A 30 -1.95 -0.71 13.25
N GLN A 31 -1.20 -1.77 13.52
CA GLN A 31 -0.41 -1.87 14.75
C GLN A 31 0.79 -0.94 14.66
N VAL A 32 1.10 -0.27 15.77
CA VAL A 32 2.44 0.30 15.98
C VAL A 32 3.37 -0.88 16.24
N THR A 33 4.38 -1.06 15.40
CA THR A 33 5.22 -2.26 15.45
C THR A 33 6.61 -1.97 14.91
N ASP A 34 7.57 -2.76 15.35
CA ASP A 34 8.91 -2.78 14.80
C ASP A 34 8.94 -3.59 13.50
N GLY A 35 9.84 -3.26 12.61
CA GLY A 35 10.02 -3.99 11.37
C GLY A 35 11.14 -3.42 10.52
N ALA A 36 11.71 -4.26 9.69
CA ALA A 36 12.74 -3.89 8.74
C ALA A 36 12.47 -4.56 7.38
N ALA A 37 12.82 -3.87 6.31
CA ALA A 37 12.76 -4.39 4.96
C ALA A 37 13.87 -3.75 4.13
N ALA A 38 14.41 -4.49 3.17
CA ALA A 38 15.46 -4.03 2.27
C ALA A 38 15.11 -4.34 0.82
N VAL A 39 15.38 -3.40 -0.06
CA VAL A 39 15.25 -3.55 -1.52
C VAL A 39 16.57 -3.13 -2.16
N LEU A 40 17.22 -4.05 -2.87
CA LEU A 40 18.44 -3.75 -3.61
C LEU A 40 18.07 -3.10 -4.93
N LEU A 41 18.56 -1.88 -5.15
CA LEU A 41 18.35 -1.11 -6.37
C LEU A 41 19.69 -0.86 -7.08
N MET A 42 19.68 -1.03 -8.39
CA MET A 42 20.83 -0.68 -9.22
C MET A 42 20.41 -0.40 -10.65
N LYS A 43 21.30 0.20 -11.43
CA LYS A 43 21.09 0.32 -12.88
C LYS A 43 21.03 -1.05 -13.53
N ARG A 44 20.16 -1.23 -14.51
CA ARG A 44 20.03 -2.50 -15.26
C ARG A 44 21.37 -2.97 -15.83
N SER A 45 22.14 -2.07 -16.43
CA SER A 45 23.49 -2.39 -16.95
C SER A 45 24.39 -2.99 -15.88
N LYS A 46 24.33 -2.45 -14.65
CA LYS A 46 25.13 -2.98 -13.53
C LYS A 46 24.64 -4.34 -13.04
N ALA A 47 23.33 -4.55 -13.03
CA ALA A 47 22.79 -5.87 -12.68
C ALA A 47 23.23 -6.94 -13.67
N LEU A 48 23.19 -6.63 -14.96
CA LEU A 48 23.66 -7.53 -16.01
C LEU A 48 25.17 -7.80 -15.91
N GLU A 49 25.98 -6.74 -15.70
CA GLU A 49 27.43 -6.88 -15.48
C GLU A 49 27.76 -7.81 -14.32
N LEU A 50 27.00 -7.73 -13.23
CA LEU A 50 27.21 -8.53 -12.03
C LEU A 50 26.49 -9.89 -12.04
N GLY A 51 25.81 -10.24 -13.13
CA GLY A 51 25.02 -11.48 -13.23
C GLY A 51 23.87 -11.56 -12.21
N GLN A 52 23.37 -10.39 -11.72
CA GLN A 52 22.29 -10.38 -10.73
C GLN A 52 20.93 -10.57 -11.38
N PRO A 53 20.03 -11.37 -10.77
CA PRO A 53 18.67 -11.51 -11.26
C PRO A 53 17.92 -10.19 -11.15
N ILE A 54 17.25 -9.80 -12.23
CA ILE A 54 16.39 -8.62 -12.25
C ILE A 54 14.96 -9.05 -11.93
N LEU A 55 14.51 -8.74 -10.71
CA LEU A 55 13.17 -9.12 -10.26
C LEU A 55 12.10 -8.19 -10.80
N ALA A 56 12.40 -6.89 -10.86
CA ALA A 56 11.44 -5.90 -11.30
C ALA A 56 12.12 -4.62 -11.80
N LYS A 57 11.37 -3.83 -12.57
CA LYS A 57 11.71 -2.47 -12.94
C LYS A 57 10.90 -1.48 -12.09
N PHE A 58 11.57 -0.56 -11.41
CA PHE A 58 10.92 0.65 -10.88
C PHE A 58 10.65 1.61 -12.03
N VAL A 59 9.38 1.91 -12.28
CA VAL A 59 8.96 2.80 -13.37
C VAL A 59 8.96 4.25 -12.90
N GLY A 60 8.46 4.50 -11.70
CA GLY A 60 8.46 5.82 -11.11
C GLY A 60 7.45 5.95 -9.98
N ALA A 61 7.39 7.15 -9.43
CA ALA A 61 6.49 7.48 -8.33
C ALA A 61 5.93 8.89 -8.48
N THR A 62 4.89 9.17 -7.70
CA THR A 62 4.30 10.51 -7.53
C THR A 62 3.98 10.75 -6.07
N VAL A 63 4.06 12.02 -5.70
CA VAL A 63 3.59 12.53 -4.39
C VAL A 63 2.50 13.55 -4.65
N ALA A 64 1.47 13.55 -3.82
CA ALA A 64 0.39 14.53 -3.83
C ALA A 64 0.17 15.10 -2.43
N GLY A 65 0.01 16.41 -2.32
CA GLY A 65 -0.30 17.09 -1.08
C GLY A 65 -1.81 17.17 -0.84
N LEU A 66 -2.22 17.15 0.43
CA LEU A 66 -3.60 17.39 0.85
C LEU A 66 -3.63 17.96 2.28
N PRO A 67 -4.76 18.51 2.76
CA PRO A 67 -4.82 19.02 4.12
C PRO A 67 -4.40 17.98 5.17
N PRO A 68 -3.51 18.32 6.12
CA PRO A 68 -2.97 17.36 7.10
C PRO A 68 -4.02 16.57 7.87
N ARG A 69 -5.14 17.21 8.22
CA ARG A 69 -6.24 16.57 8.99
C ARG A 69 -6.92 15.41 8.27
N ILE A 70 -6.74 15.29 6.96
CA ILE A 70 -7.30 14.21 6.14
C ILE A 70 -6.20 13.42 5.42
N MET A 71 -4.97 13.42 5.96
CA MET A 71 -3.81 12.79 5.33
C MET A 71 -4.04 11.32 4.96
N GLY A 72 -4.90 10.62 5.72
CA GLY A 72 -5.20 9.21 5.48
C GLY A 72 -5.72 8.90 4.08
N ILE A 73 -6.43 9.84 3.44
CA ILE A 73 -6.94 9.65 2.08
C ILE A 73 -5.95 10.06 0.98
N GLY A 74 -4.70 10.36 1.32
CA GLY A 74 -3.63 10.69 0.38
C GLY A 74 -3.53 9.78 -0.84
N PRO A 75 -3.65 8.44 -0.71
CA PRO A 75 -3.67 7.53 -1.86
C PRO A 75 -4.75 7.85 -2.90
N SER A 76 -5.92 8.36 -2.49
CA SER A 76 -7.00 8.70 -3.43
C SER A 76 -6.64 9.84 -4.41
N ILE A 77 -5.59 10.61 -4.08
CA ILE A 77 -5.06 11.68 -4.94
C ILE A 77 -3.75 11.23 -5.62
N ALA A 78 -2.89 10.53 -4.90
CA ALA A 78 -1.59 10.10 -5.42
C ALA A 78 -1.71 9.04 -6.54
N ILE A 79 -2.66 8.10 -6.41
CA ILE A 79 -2.87 7.04 -7.41
C ILE A 79 -3.31 7.62 -8.76
N PRO A 80 -4.37 8.45 -8.86
CA PRO A 80 -4.75 9.06 -10.14
C PRO A 80 -3.61 9.88 -10.76
N LYS A 81 -2.86 10.62 -9.94
CA LYS A 81 -1.70 11.38 -10.40
C LYS A 81 -0.61 10.47 -10.99
N LEU A 82 -0.36 9.30 -10.38
CA LEU A 82 0.58 8.31 -10.89
C LEU A 82 0.10 7.74 -12.24
N LEU A 83 -1.15 7.30 -12.31
CA LEU A 83 -1.73 6.71 -13.51
C LEU A 83 -1.69 7.71 -14.67
N SER A 84 -2.12 8.95 -14.45
CA SER A 84 -2.06 10.02 -15.45
C SER A 84 -0.63 10.27 -15.95
N LYS A 85 0.36 10.30 -15.05
CA LYS A 85 1.78 10.51 -15.40
C LYS A 85 2.31 9.46 -16.38
N PHE A 86 1.85 8.21 -16.24
CA PHE A 86 2.31 7.09 -17.07
C PHE A 86 1.30 6.66 -18.12
N GLN A 87 0.21 7.44 -18.31
CA GLN A 87 -0.84 7.17 -19.29
C GLN A 87 -1.47 5.77 -19.13
N LEU A 88 -1.68 5.38 -17.86
CA LEU A 88 -2.29 4.12 -17.47
C LEU A 88 -3.67 4.34 -16.85
N THR A 89 -4.46 3.28 -16.84
CA THR A 89 -5.73 3.16 -16.12
C THR A 89 -5.62 2.16 -14.98
N LEU A 90 -6.64 2.04 -14.14
CA LEU A 90 -6.69 1.02 -13.09
C LEU A 90 -6.81 -0.41 -13.67
N ASP A 91 -7.33 -0.55 -14.87
CA ASP A 91 -7.45 -1.85 -15.54
C ASP A 91 -6.09 -2.43 -15.92
N ASP A 92 -5.10 -1.55 -16.18
CA ASP A 92 -3.72 -1.96 -16.46
C ASP A 92 -2.98 -2.47 -15.22
N ILE A 93 -3.52 -2.23 -14.01
CA ILE A 93 -2.88 -2.61 -12.75
C ILE A 93 -3.31 -4.02 -12.36
N ASP A 94 -2.35 -4.90 -12.15
CA ASP A 94 -2.61 -6.29 -11.75
C ASP A 94 -2.76 -6.48 -10.24
N LEU A 95 -1.89 -5.84 -9.46
CA LEU A 95 -1.90 -5.91 -8.00
C LEU A 95 -1.68 -4.52 -7.37
N ILE A 96 -2.33 -4.30 -6.23
CA ILE A 96 -2.28 -3.05 -5.48
C ILE A 96 -1.90 -3.35 -4.03
N GLU A 97 -0.82 -2.77 -3.58
CA GLU A 97 -0.45 -2.71 -2.16
C GLU A 97 -0.80 -1.31 -1.63
N LEU A 98 -1.96 -1.19 -1.03
CA LEU A 98 -2.44 0.03 -0.37
C LEU A 98 -2.21 -0.08 1.13
N ASN A 99 -1.40 0.80 1.72
CA ASN A 99 -1.17 0.75 3.16
C ASN A 99 -2.47 1.01 3.95
N GLU A 100 -2.77 0.12 4.87
CA GLU A 100 -3.96 0.18 5.73
C GLU A 100 -3.62 0.83 7.08
N ALA A 101 -3.27 2.11 7.09
CA ALA A 101 -3.08 2.82 8.36
C ALA A 101 -4.35 2.77 9.21
N PHE A 102 -5.52 2.95 8.56
CA PHE A 102 -6.85 2.85 9.14
C PHE A 102 -7.80 2.17 8.15
N ALA A 103 -8.68 1.29 8.62
CA ALA A 103 -9.65 0.63 7.75
C ALA A 103 -10.56 1.64 7.01
N SER A 104 -10.97 2.72 7.71
CA SER A 104 -11.80 3.78 7.13
C SER A 104 -11.15 4.46 5.93
N MET A 105 -9.84 4.71 5.97
CA MET A 105 -9.14 5.30 4.83
C MET A 105 -8.97 4.33 3.67
N ALA A 106 -8.70 3.05 3.96
CA ALA A 106 -8.57 2.03 2.94
C ALA A 106 -9.90 1.83 2.18
N VAL A 107 -11.00 1.76 2.93
CA VAL A 107 -12.36 1.69 2.35
C VAL A 107 -12.67 2.95 1.54
N TYR A 108 -12.39 4.15 2.07
CA TYR A 108 -12.58 5.39 1.34
C TYR A 108 -11.81 5.42 0.02
N CYS A 109 -10.54 5.08 0.04
CA CYS A 109 -9.71 5.05 -1.17
C CYS A 109 -10.22 4.03 -2.19
N ARG A 110 -10.60 2.82 -1.74
CA ARG A 110 -11.21 1.79 -2.58
C ARG A 110 -12.48 2.31 -3.26
N ASP A 111 -13.41 2.86 -2.48
CA ASP A 111 -14.72 3.27 -2.99
C ASP A 111 -14.61 4.48 -3.94
N THR A 112 -13.78 5.46 -3.57
CA THR A 112 -13.53 6.66 -4.39
C THR A 112 -12.88 6.32 -5.71
N LEU A 113 -11.90 5.42 -5.70
CA LEU A 113 -11.14 5.02 -6.89
C LEU A 113 -11.73 3.78 -7.58
N LYS A 114 -12.76 3.15 -7.00
CA LYS A 114 -13.34 1.89 -7.48
C LYS A 114 -12.31 0.76 -7.62
N LEU A 115 -11.42 0.64 -6.63
CA LEU A 115 -10.39 -0.39 -6.63
C LEU A 115 -11.01 -1.78 -6.47
N ASP A 116 -10.52 -2.72 -7.24
CA ASP A 116 -10.93 -4.12 -7.14
C ASP A 116 -10.31 -4.78 -5.88
N TRP A 117 -11.16 -5.28 -4.98
CA TRP A 117 -10.76 -6.01 -3.79
C TRP A 117 -9.85 -7.20 -4.10
N SER A 118 -10.10 -7.89 -5.19
CA SER A 118 -9.34 -9.09 -5.57
C SER A 118 -7.90 -8.78 -5.95
N LYS A 119 -7.61 -7.52 -6.28
CA LYS A 119 -6.27 -7.03 -6.60
C LYS A 119 -5.57 -6.33 -5.42
N MET A 120 -6.30 -5.99 -4.34
CA MET A 120 -5.80 -5.13 -3.28
C MET A 120 -5.35 -5.94 -2.05
N ASN A 121 -4.11 -5.73 -1.61
CA ASN A 121 -3.54 -6.34 -0.38
C ASN A 121 -3.82 -7.85 -0.27
N VAL A 122 -3.63 -8.57 -1.35
CA VAL A 122 -4.01 -9.99 -1.49
C VAL A 122 -3.30 -10.93 -0.49
N ARG A 123 -2.24 -10.46 0.15
CA ARG A 123 -1.51 -11.18 1.22
C ARG A 123 -1.76 -10.59 2.61
N GLY A 124 -2.73 -9.70 2.73
CA GLY A 124 -3.03 -8.94 3.95
C GLY A 124 -2.30 -7.60 3.98
N GLY A 125 -2.96 -6.61 4.57
CA GLY A 125 -2.43 -5.26 4.74
C GLY A 125 -1.95 -4.96 6.16
N ALA A 126 -1.66 -3.70 6.44
CA ALA A 126 -1.05 -3.27 7.68
C ALA A 126 -1.89 -3.51 8.95
N ILE A 127 -3.21 -3.61 8.84
CA ILE A 127 -4.07 -3.97 9.98
C ILE A 127 -3.75 -5.38 10.48
N ALA A 128 -3.41 -6.30 9.55
CA ALA A 128 -3.04 -7.67 9.89
C ALA A 128 -1.54 -7.83 10.20
N LEU A 129 -0.67 -7.15 9.45
CA LEU A 129 0.78 -7.34 9.46
C LEU A 129 1.53 -6.35 10.34
N GLY A 130 0.94 -5.18 10.61
CA GLY A 130 1.60 -4.06 11.26
C GLY A 130 2.10 -2.99 10.28
N HIS A 131 2.42 -1.82 10.84
CA HIS A 131 2.88 -0.65 10.07
C HIS A 131 4.14 -0.05 10.68
N PRO A 132 5.31 -0.69 10.53
CA PRO A 132 6.59 -0.07 10.90
C PRO A 132 6.88 1.05 9.90
N LEU A 133 6.66 2.31 10.30
CA LEU A 133 6.58 3.49 9.41
C LEU A 133 7.71 3.56 8.39
N GLY A 134 8.95 3.37 8.83
CA GLY A 134 10.13 3.43 7.95
C GLY A 134 10.33 2.21 7.05
N ALA A 135 9.71 1.06 7.36
CA ALA A 135 9.89 -0.18 6.61
C ALA A 135 8.72 -0.50 5.66
N THR A 136 7.53 0.06 5.91
CA THR A 136 6.30 -0.32 5.19
C THR A 136 6.40 -0.17 3.68
N GLY A 137 7.00 0.92 3.18
CA GLY A 137 7.15 1.11 1.73
C GLY A 137 8.00 0.01 1.07
N ALA A 138 9.13 -0.33 1.67
CA ALA A 138 9.98 -1.43 1.20
C ALA A 138 9.26 -2.78 1.33
N ARG A 139 8.53 -3.01 2.44
CA ARG A 139 7.71 -4.21 2.65
C ARG A 139 6.65 -4.37 1.55
N GLN A 140 5.92 -3.31 1.20
CA GLN A 140 4.92 -3.33 0.13
C GLN A 140 5.53 -3.75 -1.21
N ILE A 141 6.71 -3.21 -1.54
CA ILE A 141 7.43 -3.58 -2.77
C ILE A 141 7.78 -5.07 -2.76
N VAL A 142 8.38 -5.55 -1.68
CA VAL A 142 8.81 -6.96 -1.56
C VAL A 142 7.61 -7.90 -1.62
N THR A 143 6.56 -7.62 -0.85
CA THR A 143 5.33 -8.43 -0.81
C THR A 143 4.63 -8.44 -2.16
N GLY A 144 4.40 -7.27 -2.74
CA GLY A 144 3.69 -7.12 -4.00
C GLY A 144 4.43 -7.77 -5.18
N LEU A 145 5.75 -7.59 -5.28
CA LEU A 145 6.54 -8.22 -6.35
C LEU A 145 6.63 -9.73 -6.18
N SER A 146 6.78 -10.23 -4.94
CA SER A 146 6.72 -11.67 -4.66
C SER A 146 5.38 -12.27 -5.11
N GLU A 147 4.29 -11.56 -4.87
CA GLU A 147 2.96 -11.99 -5.26
C GLU A 147 2.72 -11.87 -6.77
N CYS A 148 3.22 -10.81 -7.42
CA CYS A 148 3.23 -10.69 -8.87
C CYS A 148 3.90 -11.91 -9.52
N ARG A 149 5.09 -12.29 -9.02
CA ARG A 149 5.80 -13.49 -9.49
C ARG A 149 4.97 -14.76 -9.30
N ARG A 150 4.42 -14.96 -8.09
CA ARG A 150 3.63 -16.16 -7.77
C ARG A 150 2.39 -16.31 -8.64
N GLN A 151 1.71 -15.19 -8.93
CA GLN A 151 0.49 -15.17 -9.74
C GLN A 151 0.74 -14.92 -11.24
N LYS A 152 2.00 -14.78 -11.67
CA LYS A 152 2.36 -14.42 -13.05
C LYS A 152 1.74 -13.09 -13.49
N LYS A 153 1.64 -12.13 -12.56
CA LYS A 153 1.15 -10.79 -12.78
C LYS A 153 2.28 -9.84 -13.14
N LYS A 154 1.97 -8.75 -13.84
CA LYS A 154 2.96 -7.88 -14.47
C LYS A 154 3.14 -6.55 -13.74
N ILE A 155 2.06 -5.86 -13.42
CA ILE A 155 2.09 -4.47 -12.95
C ILE A 155 1.63 -4.38 -11.51
N LEU A 156 2.54 -3.89 -10.65
CA LEU A 156 2.29 -3.60 -9.24
C LEU A 156 2.20 -2.09 -9.03
N LEU A 157 1.15 -1.65 -8.36
CA LEU A 157 1.00 -0.32 -7.79
C LEU A 157 1.12 -0.40 -6.27
N THR A 158 1.95 0.45 -5.68
CA THR A 158 2.02 0.63 -4.23
C THR A 158 1.54 2.03 -3.86
N SER A 159 0.86 2.20 -2.74
CA SER A 159 0.48 3.53 -2.25
C SER A 159 0.35 3.58 -0.74
N MET A 160 0.62 4.77 -0.19
CA MET A 160 0.60 5.04 1.23
C MET A 160 0.24 6.49 1.50
N CYS A 161 -0.52 6.74 2.56
CA CYS A 161 -0.63 8.07 3.14
C CYS A 161 0.66 8.41 3.88
N ILE A 162 1.01 9.68 3.91
CA ILE A 162 2.23 10.18 4.54
C ILE A 162 1.85 11.28 5.52
N GLY A 163 2.45 11.25 6.69
CA GLY A 163 2.29 12.29 7.71
C GLY A 163 2.51 13.69 7.15
N THR A 164 2.00 14.70 7.82
CA THR A 164 2.01 16.12 7.40
C THR A 164 1.10 16.48 6.22
N GLY A 165 0.36 15.54 5.66
CA GLY A 165 -0.63 15.78 4.60
C GLY A 165 -0.12 15.48 3.20
N MET A 166 0.32 14.24 2.97
CA MET A 166 0.73 13.77 1.65
C MET A 166 0.20 12.35 1.38
N GLY A 167 0.17 11.99 0.12
CA GLY A 167 0.07 10.62 -0.36
C GLY A 167 1.16 10.35 -1.37
N MET A 168 1.67 9.12 -1.40
CA MET A 168 2.62 8.67 -2.40
C MET A 168 2.10 7.43 -3.10
N ALA A 169 2.38 7.31 -4.40
CA ALA A 169 2.14 6.10 -5.17
C ALA A 169 3.36 5.75 -6.02
N GLY A 170 3.66 4.47 -6.13
CA GLY A 170 4.78 3.93 -6.89
C GLY A 170 4.33 2.86 -7.87
N LEU A 171 5.03 2.75 -9.01
CA LEU A 171 4.73 1.81 -10.08
C LEU A 171 5.95 0.93 -10.38
N PHE A 172 5.68 -0.37 -10.45
CA PHE A 172 6.68 -1.40 -10.68
C PHE A 172 6.21 -2.38 -11.74
N VAL A 173 7.13 -2.87 -12.57
CA VAL A 173 6.88 -3.94 -13.52
C VAL A 173 7.66 -5.17 -13.09
N ASN A 174 6.95 -6.27 -12.82
CA ASN A 174 7.55 -7.56 -12.53
C ASN A 174 8.26 -8.09 -13.79
N GLU A 175 9.51 -8.46 -13.64
CA GLU A 175 10.36 -9.04 -14.70
C GLU A 175 10.86 -10.44 -14.32
N ALA A 176 10.56 -10.90 -13.12
CA ALA A 176 10.85 -12.27 -12.72
C ALA A 176 9.92 -13.24 -13.46
N SER A 177 10.52 -14.23 -14.11
CA SER A 177 9.84 -15.36 -14.74
C SER A 177 9.32 -16.37 -13.71
#